data_be7cf4acb5063795cb6f97f6a29ba494
#
_entry.id   be7cf4acb5063795cb6f97f6a29ba494
#
_cell.length_a   1.000
_cell.length_b   1.000
_cell.length_c   1.000
_cell.angle_alpha   90.00
_cell.angle_beta   90.00
_cell.angle_gamma   90.00
#
_symmetry.space_group_name_H-M   'P 1'
#
loop_
_entity.id
_entity.type
_entity.pdbx_description
1 polymer ?
#
loop_
_entity_poly.entity_id
_entity_poly.type
_entity_poly.pdbx_seq_one_letter_code
_entity_poly.pdbx_strand_id
1 'polypeptide(L)'
;LRDLNELEGIKWIRVMYLYPNNFTDDLIAAFAECDKVCKYIDIPLQHASDRLLESMNRYDTRAQVEELLAKLRERIPGITIRTTFIVGFPGETDEDFAELMDFVEKQRFENAGVFQYSQEEGTVAGAMENQIEPEVKENRYHELMALQAGISEEIHQEREDEELDVIVEGFDEENPALAVGRSYHEAPDIDGNIFIENAAELEVGQMVRVRILQGFTYEMVAELV
;
A
#
# COMPACT_ATOMS: atom_id res chain seq x y z
N LEU A 1 -5.18 2.65 20.13
CA LEU A 1 -3.78 2.46 19.77
C LEU A 1 -2.87 2.71 20.97
N ARG A 2 -3.00 3.81 21.70
CA ARG A 2 -2.14 4.12 22.84
C ARG A 2 -2.17 3.01 23.91
N ASP A 3 -3.36 2.49 24.28
CA ASP A 3 -3.48 1.40 25.25
C ASP A 3 -2.81 0.10 24.76
N LEU A 4 -2.93 -0.21 23.46
CA LEU A 4 -2.24 -1.36 22.85
C LEU A 4 -0.72 -1.17 22.83
N ASN A 5 -0.25 0.05 22.67
CA ASN A 5 1.16 0.40 22.69
C ASN A 5 1.84 0.09 24.03
N GLU A 6 1.08 0.18 25.14
CA GLU A 6 1.59 -0.12 26.49
C GLU A 6 1.71 -1.62 26.80
N LEU A 7 1.10 -2.50 25.99
CA LEU A 7 1.13 -3.94 26.25
C LEU A 7 2.53 -4.53 26.05
N GLU A 8 3.01 -5.27 27.03
CA GLU A 8 4.26 -6.02 26.93
C GLU A 8 4.14 -7.19 25.91
N GLY A 9 5.24 -7.55 25.28
CA GLY A 9 5.30 -8.67 24.32
C GLY A 9 4.84 -8.36 22.91
N ILE A 10 4.14 -7.23 22.67
CA ILE A 10 3.80 -6.76 21.33
C ILE A 10 4.98 -5.96 20.77
N LYS A 11 5.41 -6.27 19.56
CA LYS A 11 6.47 -5.55 18.84
C LYS A 11 5.87 -4.58 17.82
N TRP A 12 4.93 -5.04 16.99
CA TRP A 12 4.29 -4.25 15.96
C TRP A 12 2.77 -4.31 16.05
N ILE A 13 2.13 -3.17 15.83
CA ILE A 13 0.69 -3.01 15.71
C ILE A 13 0.42 -2.42 14.34
N ARG A 14 -0.17 -3.20 13.44
CA ARG A 14 -0.55 -2.75 12.10
C ARG A 14 -2.05 -2.50 12.04
N VAL A 15 -2.44 -1.36 11.48
CA VAL A 15 -3.85 -1.00 11.28
C VAL A 15 -4.17 -1.10 9.80
N MET A 16 -5.18 -1.89 9.46
CA MET A 16 -5.61 -2.16 8.09
C MET A 16 -7.03 -1.66 7.85
N TYR A 17 -7.38 -1.45 6.59
CA TYR A 17 -8.74 -1.11 6.14
C TYR A 17 -9.28 0.20 6.75
N LEU A 18 -8.50 1.25 6.69
CA LEU A 18 -8.92 2.57 7.14
C LEU A 18 -9.76 3.27 6.05
N TYR A 19 -10.65 4.14 6.50
CA TYR A 19 -11.46 4.96 5.61
C TYR A 19 -11.06 6.44 5.72
N PRO A 20 -10.91 7.19 4.60
CA PRO A 20 -10.40 8.57 4.61
C PRO A 20 -11.08 9.48 5.62
N ASN A 21 -12.43 9.43 5.72
CA ASN A 21 -13.20 10.27 6.61
C ASN A 21 -13.04 9.98 8.12
N ASN A 22 -12.35 8.91 8.47
CA ASN A 22 -12.13 8.52 9.86
C ASN A 22 -10.83 9.07 10.46
N PHE A 23 -10.03 9.80 9.70
CA PHE A 23 -8.77 10.36 10.18
C PHE A 23 -8.98 11.63 10.98
N THR A 24 -9.00 11.48 12.30
CA THR A 24 -8.94 12.62 13.22
C THR A 24 -7.50 13.00 13.52
N ASP A 25 -7.26 14.24 13.97
CA ASP A 25 -5.94 14.68 14.43
C ASP A 25 -5.37 13.81 15.54
N ASP A 26 -6.23 13.31 16.44
CA ASP A 26 -5.83 12.40 17.52
C ASP A 26 -5.41 11.02 17.01
N LEU A 27 -6.06 10.49 15.96
CA LEU A 27 -5.66 9.25 15.33
C LEU A 27 -4.29 9.41 14.64
N ILE A 28 -4.09 10.51 13.89
CA ILE A 28 -2.82 10.81 13.23
C ILE A 28 -1.70 10.95 14.27
N ALA A 29 -1.95 11.66 15.39
CA ALA A 29 -1.01 11.78 16.48
C ALA A 29 -0.67 10.41 17.10
N ALA A 30 -1.65 9.52 17.27
CA ALA A 30 -1.40 8.18 17.78
C ALA A 30 -0.50 7.34 16.86
N PHE A 31 -0.64 7.45 15.53
CA PHE A 31 0.28 6.82 14.58
C PHE A 31 1.71 7.38 14.66
N ALA A 32 1.84 8.70 14.90
CA ALA A 32 3.13 9.36 14.99
C ALA A 32 3.87 9.05 16.30
N GLU A 33 3.14 8.98 17.43
CA GLU A 33 3.68 8.93 18.80
C GLU A 33 3.89 7.50 19.32
N CYS A 34 3.11 6.52 18.85
CA CYS A 34 3.16 5.16 19.35
C CYS A 34 4.25 4.35 18.64
N ASP A 35 5.32 3.99 19.37
CA ASP A 35 6.50 3.32 18.82
C ASP A 35 6.22 1.94 18.22
N LYS A 36 5.21 1.23 18.75
CA LYS A 36 4.82 -0.11 18.26
C LYS A 36 3.84 -0.06 17.09
N VAL A 37 3.23 1.10 16.85
CA VAL A 37 2.32 1.27 15.70
C VAL A 37 3.15 1.44 14.44
N CYS A 38 3.03 0.48 13.52
CA CYS A 38 3.67 0.57 12.21
C CYS A 38 3.26 1.86 11.52
N LYS A 39 4.24 2.61 11.03
CA LYS A 39 3.98 3.79 10.19
C LYS A 39 3.53 3.33 8.80
N TYR A 40 2.41 2.65 8.79
CA TYR A 40 1.80 2.02 7.63
C TYR A 40 0.30 2.22 7.70
N ILE A 41 -0.28 2.70 6.63
CA ILE A 41 -1.71 2.98 6.54
C ILE A 41 -2.25 2.34 5.26
N ASP A 42 -3.29 1.52 5.38
CA ASP A 42 -4.03 0.94 4.27
C ASP A 42 -5.38 1.68 4.13
N ILE A 43 -5.49 2.46 3.03
CA ILE A 43 -6.66 3.29 2.74
C ILE A 43 -7.15 2.98 1.32
N PRO A 44 -8.16 2.12 1.14
CA PRO A 44 -8.75 1.88 -0.18
C PRO A 44 -9.46 3.12 -0.72
N LEU A 45 -8.85 3.83 -1.66
CA LEU A 45 -9.39 5.08 -2.24
C LEU A 45 -10.38 4.82 -3.38
N GLN A 46 -10.25 3.72 -4.08
CA GLN A 46 -11.06 3.21 -5.17
C GLN A 46 -10.90 3.96 -6.49
N HIS A 47 -10.97 5.28 -6.52
CA HIS A 47 -10.79 6.12 -7.71
C HIS A 47 -10.33 7.53 -7.33
N ALA A 48 -10.01 8.38 -8.33
CA ALA A 48 -9.67 9.79 -8.14
C ALA A 48 -10.70 10.76 -8.77
N SER A 49 -11.59 10.29 -9.66
CA SER A 49 -12.66 11.11 -10.22
C SER A 49 -13.79 11.28 -9.22
N ASP A 50 -14.11 12.52 -8.83
CA ASP A 50 -15.19 12.82 -7.89
C ASP A 50 -16.54 12.28 -8.38
N ARG A 51 -16.80 12.34 -9.67
CA ARG A 51 -18.03 11.81 -10.30
C ARG A 51 -18.16 10.31 -10.10
N LEU A 52 -17.07 9.57 -10.26
CA LEU A 52 -17.08 8.11 -10.05
C LEU A 52 -17.13 7.74 -8.57
N LEU A 53 -16.44 8.47 -7.72
CA LEU A 53 -16.52 8.31 -6.26
C LEU A 53 -17.96 8.47 -5.77
N GLU A 54 -18.69 9.50 -6.24
CA GLU A 54 -20.11 9.66 -5.95
C GLU A 54 -20.95 8.47 -6.45
N SER A 55 -20.69 8.00 -7.67
CA SER A 55 -21.36 6.82 -8.25
C SER A 55 -21.08 5.52 -7.49
N MET A 56 -19.92 5.41 -6.85
CA MET A 56 -19.52 4.31 -5.94
C MET A 56 -20.09 4.50 -4.53
N ASN A 57 -20.91 5.53 -4.30
CA ASN A 57 -21.45 5.91 -2.98
C ASN A 57 -20.33 6.22 -1.97
N ARG A 58 -19.26 6.87 -2.43
CA ARG A 58 -18.19 7.39 -1.59
C ARG A 58 -18.35 8.91 -1.45
N TYR A 59 -18.05 9.40 -0.26
CA TYR A 59 -18.32 10.81 0.10
C TYR A 59 -17.05 11.67 0.09
N ASP A 60 -15.90 11.06 -0.21
CA ASP A 60 -14.62 11.75 -0.30
C ASP A 60 -14.46 12.36 -1.69
N THR A 61 -13.88 13.54 -1.77
CA THR A 61 -13.43 14.13 -3.02
C THR A 61 -11.93 13.97 -3.19
N ARG A 62 -11.45 14.03 -4.44
CA ARG A 62 -10.01 14.02 -4.76
C ARG A 62 -9.25 15.05 -3.90
N ALA A 63 -9.74 16.28 -3.83
CA ALA A 63 -9.09 17.34 -3.07
C ALA A 63 -8.97 17.03 -1.57
N GLN A 64 -10.02 16.45 -0.95
CA GLN A 64 -9.99 16.03 0.45
C GLN A 64 -8.99 14.89 0.69
N VAL A 65 -8.91 13.95 -0.25
CA VAL A 65 -7.94 12.85 -0.18
C VAL A 65 -6.51 13.37 -0.31
N GLU A 66 -6.24 14.25 -1.28
CA GLU A 66 -4.92 14.88 -1.46
C GLU A 66 -4.48 15.65 -0.21
N GLU A 67 -5.38 16.42 0.43
CA GLU A 67 -5.11 17.11 1.69
C GLU A 67 -4.79 16.13 2.83
N LEU A 68 -5.57 15.04 2.94
CA LEU A 68 -5.31 13.99 3.94
C LEU A 68 -3.95 13.33 3.74
N LEU A 69 -3.62 12.92 2.51
CA LEU A 69 -2.34 12.27 2.19
C LEU A 69 -1.15 13.19 2.49
N ALA A 70 -1.24 14.47 2.13
CA ALA A 70 -0.22 15.47 2.47
C ALA A 70 -0.04 15.62 3.99
N LYS A 71 -1.14 15.70 4.74
CA LYS A 71 -1.13 15.79 6.20
C LYS A 71 -0.54 14.54 6.86
N LEU A 72 -0.85 13.34 6.35
CA LEU A 72 -0.28 12.08 6.84
C LEU A 72 1.23 12.06 6.66
N ARG A 73 1.74 12.42 5.47
CA ARG A 73 3.17 12.46 5.18
C ARG A 73 3.91 13.51 6.01
N GLU A 74 3.30 14.67 6.23
CA GLU A 74 3.86 15.72 7.09
C GLU A 74 3.95 15.30 8.57
N ARG A 75 2.87 14.70 9.07
CA ARG A 75 2.73 14.41 10.52
C ARG A 75 3.34 13.07 10.92
N ILE A 76 3.54 12.14 10.00
CA ILE A 76 4.10 10.81 10.24
C ILE A 76 5.27 10.58 9.27
N PRO A 77 6.48 11.11 9.56
CA PRO A 77 7.64 10.91 8.70
C PRO A 77 7.95 9.42 8.50
N GLY A 78 8.21 9.02 7.25
CA GLY A 78 8.47 7.63 6.86
C GLY A 78 7.21 6.76 6.80
N ILE A 79 6.01 7.35 6.70
CA ILE A 79 4.78 6.60 6.53
C ILE A 79 4.74 5.90 5.17
N THR A 80 4.32 4.66 5.19
CA THR A 80 3.94 3.89 4.01
C THR A 80 2.44 3.98 3.82
N ILE A 81 2.00 4.36 2.63
CA ILE A 81 0.58 4.42 2.28
C ILE A 81 0.27 3.35 1.23
N ARG A 82 -0.56 2.40 1.64
CA ARG A 82 -1.16 1.41 0.76
C ARG A 82 -2.55 1.85 0.37
N THR A 83 -2.89 1.62 -0.88
CA THR A 83 -4.23 1.92 -1.40
C THR A 83 -4.73 0.82 -2.33
N THR A 84 -5.98 0.97 -2.78
CA THR A 84 -6.62 0.09 -3.76
C THR A 84 -7.46 0.94 -4.70
N PHE A 85 -7.39 0.61 -6.00
CA PHE A 85 -8.17 1.25 -7.06
C PHE A 85 -9.04 0.23 -7.80
N ILE A 86 -10.15 0.70 -8.35
CA ILE A 86 -11.04 -0.05 -9.23
C ILE A 86 -11.09 0.67 -10.56
N VAL A 87 -10.74 -0.04 -11.64
CA VAL A 87 -10.86 0.45 -13.02
C VAL A 87 -12.03 -0.22 -13.74
N GLY A 88 -12.60 0.46 -14.71
CA GLY A 88 -13.73 -0.06 -15.50
C GLY A 88 -15.05 -0.08 -14.74
N PHE A 89 -15.23 0.78 -13.73
CA PHE A 89 -16.52 0.98 -13.09
C PHE A 89 -17.54 1.51 -14.12
N PRO A 90 -18.83 1.13 -14.04
CA PRO A 90 -19.85 1.58 -15.01
C PRO A 90 -19.84 3.10 -15.20
N GLY A 91 -19.69 3.54 -16.44
CA GLY A 91 -19.63 4.93 -16.84
C GLY A 91 -18.27 5.61 -16.68
N GLU A 92 -17.20 4.88 -16.34
CA GLU A 92 -15.84 5.42 -16.35
C GLU A 92 -15.44 5.83 -17.77
N THR A 93 -15.07 7.10 -17.96
CA THR A 93 -14.58 7.62 -19.24
C THR A 93 -13.05 7.58 -19.33
N ASP A 94 -12.51 7.88 -20.51
CA ASP A 94 -11.06 7.98 -20.68
C ASP A 94 -10.48 9.16 -19.90
N GLU A 95 -11.27 10.25 -19.74
CA GLU A 95 -10.90 11.39 -18.92
C GLU A 95 -10.83 11.03 -17.43
N ASP A 96 -11.80 10.24 -16.91
CA ASP A 96 -11.77 9.76 -15.52
C ASP A 96 -10.55 8.86 -15.27
N PHE A 97 -10.23 7.98 -16.22
CA PHE A 97 -9.06 7.13 -16.12
C PHE A 97 -7.75 7.94 -16.19
N ALA A 98 -7.68 8.96 -17.04
CA ALA A 98 -6.53 9.88 -17.10
C ALA A 98 -6.35 10.66 -15.78
N GLU A 99 -7.46 11.09 -15.14
CA GLU A 99 -7.41 11.68 -13.80
C GLU A 99 -6.86 10.72 -12.75
N LEU A 100 -7.22 9.43 -12.82
CA LEU A 100 -6.70 8.41 -11.91
C LEU A 100 -5.20 8.20 -12.11
N MET A 101 -4.74 8.09 -13.37
CA MET A 101 -3.32 7.96 -13.70
C MET A 101 -2.51 9.15 -13.18
N ASP A 102 -2.95 10.38 -13.44
CA ASP A 102 -2.32 11.61 -12.94
C ASP A 102 -2.27 11.66 -11.40
N PHE A 103 -3.32 11.20 -10.74
CA PHE A 103 -3.38 11.13 -9.28
C PHE A 103 -2.38 10.14 -8.72
N VAL A 104 -2.29 8.92 -9.28
CA VAL A 104 -1.35 7.89 -8.82
C VAL A 104 0.10 8.33 -9.05
N GLU A 105 0.41 8.90 -10.22
CA GLU A 105 1.74 9.44 -10.54
C GLU A 105 2.16 10.53 -9.55
N LYS A 106 1.27 11.46 -9.21
CA LYS A 106 1.55 12.56 -8.28
C LYS A 106 1.65 12.10 -6.83
N GLN A 107 0.79 11.17 -6.42
CA GLN A 107 0.76 10.71 -5.04
C GLN A 107 1.86 9.72 -4.70
N ARG A 108 2.42 8.99 -5.68
CA ARG A 108 3.54 8.05 -5.46
C ARG A 108 3.27 7.13 -4.26
N PHE A 109 2.23 6.30 -4.36
CA PHE A 109 1.93 5.33 -3.32
C PHE A 109 3.03 4.27 -3.25
N GLU A 110 3.44 3.90 -2.04
CA GLU A 110 4.40 2.82 -1.83
C GLU A 110 3.83 1.49 -2.33
N ASN A 111 2.55 1.24 -2.01
CA ASN A 111 1.84 0.04 -2.44
C ASN A 111 0.44 0.40 -2.97
N ALA A 112 0.08 -0.10 -4.13
CA ALA A 112 -1.27 0.01 -4.64
C ALA A 112 -1.73 -1.27 -5.35
N GLY A 113 -2.91 -1.75 -4.98
CA GLY A 113 -3.60 -2.80 -5.71
C GLY A 113 -4.60 -2.22 -6.69
N VAL A 114 -4.72 -2.82 -7.87
CA VAL A 114 -5.73 -2.45 -8.86
C VAL A 114 -6.65 -3.64 -9.12
N PHE A 115 -7.95 -3.40 -9.18
CA PHE A 115 -8.95 -4.39 -9.53
C PHE A 115 -9.78 -3.92 -10.71
N GLN A 116 -10.11 -4.84 -11.59
CA GLN A 116 -11.14 -4.61 -12.59
C GLN A 116 -12.50 -4.70 -11.93
N TYR A 117 -13.41 -3.78 -12.25
CA TYR A 117 -14.78 -3.86 -11.78
C TYR A 117 -15.45 -5.17 -12.24
N SER A 118 -15.99 -5.94 -11.30
CA SER A 118 -16.81 -7.12 -11.54
C SER A 118 -18.29 -6.76 -11.44
N GLN A 119 -19.06 -7.10 -12.48
CA GLN A 119 -20.51 -6.86 -12.50
C GLN A 119 -21.23 -7.93 -11.68
N GLU A 120 -21.79 -7.53 -10.53
CA GLU A 120 -22.50 -8.42 -9.62
C GLU A 120 -24.01 -8.24 -9.71
N GLU A 121 -24.73 -9.33 -9.91
CA GLU A 121 -26.20 -9.32 -9.96
C GLU A 121 -26.81 -8.82 -8.64
N GLY A 122 -27.84 -8.00 -8.73
CA GLY A 122 -28.55 -7.46 -7.58
C GLY A 122 -27.89 -6.22 -6.93
N THR A 123 -26.76 -5.75 -7.46
CA THR A 123 -26.12 -4.50 -7.02
C THR A 123 -26.59 -3.32 -7.88
N VAL A 124 -26.52 -2.10 -7.32
CA VAL A 124 -26.83 -0.87 -8.05
C VAL A 124 -25.90 -0.72 -9.26
N ALA A 125 -24.60 -0.89 -9.06
CA ALA A 125 -23.61 -0.80 -10.12
C ALA A 125 -23.78 -1.89 -11.19
N GLY A 126 -24.16 -3.11 -10.79
CA GLY A 126 -24.46 -4.20 -11.71
C GLY A 126 -25.65 -3.94 -12.63
N ALA A 127 -26.60 -3.09 -12.19
CA ALA A 127 -27.79 -2.69 -12.95
C ALA A 127 -27.59 -1.45 -13.83
N MET A 128 -26.44 -0.79 -13.77
CA MET A 128 -26.14 0.37 -14.63
C MET A 128 -26.01 -0.06 -16.10
N GLU A 129 -26.55 0.75 -17.02
CA GLU A 129 -26.55 0.45 -18.46
C GLU A 129 -25.18 0.67 -19.14
N ASN A 130 -24.36 1.56 -18.59
CA ASN A 130 -23.07 1.98 -19.16
C ASN A 130 -21.90 1.12 -18.66
N GLN A 131 -22.05 -0.19 -18.70
CA GLN A 131 -20.98 -1.14 -18.40
C GLN A 131 -19.79 -0.96 -19.34
N ILE A 132 -18.59 -1.10 -18.83
CA ILE A 132 -17.35 -0.97 -19.60
C ILE A 132 -16.99 -2.34 -20.20
N GLU A 133 -16.55 -2.33 -21.45
CA GLU A 133 -16.14 -3.55 -22.15
C GLU A 133 -14.94 -4.22 -21.47
N PRO A 134 -14.90 -5.57 -21.40
CA PRO A 134 -13.82 -6.31 -20.71
C PRO A 134 -12.42 -5.93 -21.19
N GLU A 135 -12.21 -5.75 -22.49
CA GLU A 135 -10.94 -5.35 -23.08
C GLU A 135 -10.46 -3.98 -22.58
N VAL A 136 -11.39 -3.03 -22.42
CA VAL A 136 -11.07 -1.70 -21.88
C VAL A 136 -10.67 -1.78 -20.40
N LYS A 137 -11.37 -2.60 -19.59
CA LYS A 137 -11.02 -2.84 -18.19
C LYS A 137 -9.63 -3.45 -18.06
N GLU A 138 -9.33 -4.45 -18.89
CA GLU A 138 -8.03 -5.12 -18.91
C GLU A 138 -6.89 -4.17 -19.27
N ASN A 139 -7.08 -3.34 -20.31
CA ASN A 139 -6.10 -2.36 -20.73
C ASN A 139 -5.83 -1.34 -19.62
N ARG A 140 -6.88 -0.74 -19.03
CA ARG A 140 -6.74 0.21 -17.91
C ARG A 140 -6.07 -0.42 -16.69
N TYR A 141 -6.40 -1.67 -16.38
CA TYR A 141 -5.72 -2.41 -15.32
C TYR A 141 -4.22 -2.52 -15.56
N HIS A 142 -3.81 -2.95 -16.77
CA HIS A 142 -2.40 -3.11 -17.10
C HIS A 142 -1.64 -1.78 -17.14
N GLU A 143 -2.25 -0.71 -17.66
CA GLU A 143 -1.64 0.60 -17.70
C GLU A 143 -1.41 1.16 -16.29
N LEU A 144 -2.41 1.09 -15.41
CA LEU A 144 -2.29 1.57 -14.04
C LEU A 144 -1.32 0.73 -13.21
N MET A 145 -1.34 -0.61 -13.38
CA MET A 145 -0.39 -1.50 -12.72
C MET A 145 1.05 -1.26 -13.19
N ALA A 146 1.27 -0.98 -14.49
CA ALA A 146 2.60 -0.65 -15.02
C ALA A 146 3.13 0.67 -14.44
N LEU A 147 2.28 1.70 -14.33
CA LEU A 147 2.64 2.95 -13.67
C LEU A 147 3.02 2.72 -12.20
N GLN A 148 2.19 2.01 -11.45
CA GLN A 148 2.45 1.72 -10.04
C GLN A 148 3.72 0.88 -9.85
N ALA A 149 3.97 -0.10 -10.70
CA ALA A 149 5.18 -0.92 -10.65
C ALA A 149 6.45 -0.06 -10.77
N GLY A 150 6.47 0.90 -11.70
CA GLY A 150 7.57 1.85 -11.81
C GLY A 150 7.75 2.72 -10.57
N ILE A 151 6.67 3.22 -10.00
CA ILE A 151 6.69 4.02 -8.75
C ILE A 151 7.23 3.19 -7.58
N SER A 152 6.76 1.95 -7.42
CA SER A 152 7.23 1.05 -6.34
C SER A 152 8.72 0.76 -6.48
N GLU A 153 9.21 0.49 -7.70
CA GLU A 153 10.62 0.26 -7.95
C GLU A 153 11.49 1.48 -7.60
N GLU A 154 11.09 2.68 -8.03
CA GLU A 154 11.79 3.92 -7.67
C GLU A 154 11.85 4.11 -6.15
N ILE A 155 10.75 3.90 -5.43
CA ILE A 155 10.68 4.04 -3.97
C ILE A 155 11.57 3.00 -3.27
N HIS A 156 11.61 1.75 -3.76
CA HIS A 156 12.49 0.73 -3.20
C HIS A 156 13.96 1.05 -3.46
N GLN A 157 14.31 1.61 -4.63
CA GLN A 157 15.67 2.08 -4.92
C GLN A 157 16.07 3.29 -4.05
N GLU A 158 15.14 4.20 -3.75
CA GLU A 158 15.37 5.32 -2.83
C GLU A 158 15.69 4.85 -1.39
N ARG A 159 15.36 3.60 -1.02
CA ARG A 159 15.68 2.98 0.28
C ARG A 159 17.01 2.25 0.32
N GLU A 160 17.76 2.18 -0.75
CA GLU A 160 19.10 1.59 -0.74
C GLU A 160 19.99 2.32 0.28
N ASP A 161 20.79 1.57 1.02
CA ASP A 161 21.59 1.99 2.19
C ASP A 161 20.75 2.31 3.45
N GLU A 162 19.40 2.23 3.43
CA GLU A 162 18.56 2.38 4.63
C GLU A 162 18.71 1.17 5.56
N GLU A 163 18.77 1.43 6.87
CA GLU A 163 18.75 0.39 7.89
C GLU A 163 17.33 0.22 8.45
N LEU A 164 16.81 -1.00 8.40
CA LEU A 164 15.46 -1.35 8.83
C LEU A 164 15.46 -2.51 9.82
N ASP A 165 14.46 -2.52 10.70
CA ASP A 165 14.13 -3.70 11.49
C ASP A 165 13.21 -4.61 10.65
N VAL A 166 13.58 -5.88 10.53
CA VAL A 166 12.87 -6.88 9.73
C VAL A 166 12.50 -8.07 10.60
N ILE A 167 11.26 -8.55 10.50
CA ILE A 167 10.85 -9.82 11.06
C ILE A 167 11.05 -10.92 10.04
N VAL A 168 11.75 -11.98 10.42
CA VAL A 168 11.96 -13.16 9.57
C VAL A 168 10.67 -13.99 9.55
N GLU A 169 10.14 -14.26 8.36
CA GLU A 169 8.90 -15.00 8.15
C GLU A 169 9.15 -16.39 7.56
N GLY A 170 10.31 -16.59 6.93
CA GLY A 170 10.67 -17.87 6.31
C GLY A 170 12.04 -17.83 5.68
N PHE A 171 12.27 -18.80 4.80
CA PHE A 171 13.47 -18.93 4.00
C PHE A 171 13.07 -19.22 2.56
N ASP A 172 13.91 -18.81 1.63
CA ASP A 172 13.70 -19.11 0.22
C ASP A 172 13.80 -20.62 -0.04
N GLU A 173 12.87 -21.17 -0.81
CA GLU A 173 12.78 -22.62 -1.06
C GLU A 173 13.97 -23.14 -1.89
N GLU A 174 14.50 -22.31 -2.81
CA GLU A 174 15.61 -22.68 -3.68
C GLU A 174 16.96 -22.38 -3.05
N ASN A 175 17.05 -21.38 -2.19
CA ASN A 175 18.26 -20.98 -1.48
C ASN A 175 18.02 -20.77 0.02
N PRO A 176 18.11 -21.82 0.86
CA PRO A 176 17.89 -21.72 2.30
C PRO A 176 18.88 -20.79 3.06
N ALA A 177 19.89 -20.25 2.40
CA ALA A 177 20.77 -19.23 2.98
C ALA A 177 20.16 -17.82 2.89
N LEU A 178 19.09 -17.64 2.11
CA LEU A 178 18.28 -16.41 2.07
C LEU A 178 17.12 -16.54 3.04
N ALA A 179 17.07 -15.67 4.05
CA ALA A 179 15.85 -15.50 4.82
C ALA A 179 14.91 -14.54 4.11
N VAL A 180 13.62 -14.82 4.25
CA VAL A 180 12.53 -13.96 3.74
C VAL A 180 11.88 -13.27 4.93
N GLY A 181 11.72 -11.98 4.86
CA GLY A 181 11.13 -11.19 5.93
C GLY A 181 10.43 -9.94 5.41
N ARG A 182 9.93 -9.15 6.33
CA ARG A 182 9.31 -7.86 6.07
C ARG A 182 9.65 -6.84 7.15
N SER A 183 9.67 -5.59 6.77
CA SER A 183 9.76 -4.46 7.69
C SER A 183 8.35 -3.95 8.09
N TYR A 184 8.28 -2.78 8.71
CA TYR A 184 6.99 -2.14 8.95
C TYR A 184 6.35 -1.58 7.65
N HIS A 185 7.12 -1.50 6.57
CA HIS A 185 6.65 -1.00 5.28
C HIS A 185 5.82 -2.03 4.49
N GLU A 186 5.92 -3.31 4.81
CA GLU A 186 5.22 -4.38 4.12
C GLU A 186 4.18 -5.03 5.03
N ALA A 187 2.95 -5.17 4.56
CA ALA A 187 1.94 -5.98 5.20
C ALA A 187 2.10 -7.46 4.81
N PRO A 188 1.87 -8.40 5.75
CA PRO A 188 2.04 -9.83 5.47
C PRO A 188 1.11 -10.28 4.34
N ASP A 189 1.62 -11.16 3.49
CA ASP A 189 0.91 -11.85 2.40
C ASP A 189 0.40 -10.98 1.24
N ILE A 190 0.50 -9.65 1.32
CA ILE A 190 -0.09 -8.74 0.32
C ILE A 190 0.87 -7.72 -0.28
N ASP A 191 1.93 -7.37 0.42
CA ASP A 191 2.99 -6.50 -0.07
C ASP A 191 4.25 -7.33 -0.37
N GLY A 192 5.33 -6.69 -0.80
CA GLY A 192 6.58 -7.34 -1.16
C GLY A 192 7.36 -7.93 0.02
N ASN A 193 8.47 -8.56 -0.29
CA ASN A 193 9.36 -9.20 0.68
C ASN A 193 10.75 -8.56 0.70
N ILE A 194 11.45 -8.75 1.82
CA ILE A 194 12.86 -8.44 1.96
C ILE A 194 13.64 -9.77 2.04
N PHE A 195 14.54 -10.00 1.09
CA PHE A 195 15.45 -11.13 1.09
C PHE A 195 16.75 -10.77 1.81
N ILE A 196 17.07 -11.49 2.89
CA ILE A 196 18.24 -11.21 3.72
C ILE A 196 19.33 -12.22 3.36
N GLU A 197 20.47 -11.73 2.89
CA GLU A 197 21.61 -12.56 2.52
C GLU A 197 22.34 -13.11 3.75
N ASN A 198 22.99 -14.28 3.57
CA ASN A 198 23.81 -14.94 4.61
C ASN A 198 23.07 -15.18 5.93
N ALA A 199 21.79 -15.50 5.86
CA ALA A 199 20.87 -15.53 6.99
C ALA A 199 20.49 -16.96 7.46
N ALA A 200 21.25 -18.00 7.09
CA ALA A 200 20.93 -19.40 7.39
C ALA A 200 20.83 -19.74 8.89
N GLU A 201 21.37 -18.90 9.78
CA GLU A 201 21.32 -19.10 11.23
C GLU A 201 20.14 -18.39 11.91
N LEU A 202 19.33 -17.64 11.15
CA LEU A 202 18.17 -16.95 11.68
C LEU A 202 17.01 -17.91 11.97
N GLU A 203 16.09 -17.48 12.82
CA GLU A 203 14.88 -18.23 13.16
C GLU A 203 13.63 -17.45 12.72
N VAL A 204 12.60 -18.18 12.29
CA VAL A 204 11.29 -17.59 11.97
C VAL A 204 10.71 -16.89 13.20
N GLY A 205 10.24 -15.67 13.04
CA GLY A 205 9.76 -14.80 14.12
C GLY A 205 10.86 -13.95 14.77
N GLN A 206 12.13 -14.15 14.44
CA GLN A 206 13.22 -13.30 14.90
C GLN A 206 13.14 -11.92 14.25
N MET A 207 13.38 -10.87 15.05
CA MET A 207 13.59 -9.52 14.53
C MET A 207 15.08 -9.25 14.40
N VAL A 208 15.49 -8.76 13.25
CA VAL A 208 16.88 -8.44 12.92
C VAL A 208 17.00 -7.07 12.32
N ARG A 209 18.15 -6.42 12.49
CA ARG A 209 18.50 -5.17 11.83
C ARG A 209 19.21 -5.49 10.53
N VAL A 210 18.74 -4.90 9.44
CA VAL A 210 19.31 -5.11 8.10
C VAL A 210 19.58 -3.78 7.43
N ARG A 211 20.49 -3.77 6.45
CA ARG A 211 20.72 -2.68 5.51
C ARG A 211 20.24 -3.11 4.13
N ILE A 212 19.43 -2.29 3.49
CA ILE A 212 18.95 -2.54 2.13
C ILE A 212 20.11 -2.36 1.15
N LEU A 213 20.37 -3.38 0.33
CA LEU A 213 21.41 -3.39 -0.69
C LEU A 213 20.87 -3.00 -2.07
N GLN A 214 19.66 -3.46 -2.38
CA GLN A 214 19.04 -3.24 -3.69
C GLN A 214 17.52 -3.30 -3.59
N GLY A 215 16.85 -2.36 -4.28
CA GLY A 215 15.41 -2.29 -4.46
C GLY A 215 14.98 -2.76 -5.84
N PHE A 216 13.91 -3.55 -5.90
CA PHE A 216 13.22 -4.00 -7.11
C PHE A 216 11.75 -3.59 -7.05
N THR A 217 10.98 -3.92 -8.07
CA THR A 217 9.55 -3.52 -8.16
C THR A 217 8.73 -3.93 -6.95
N TYR A 218 8.88 -5.17 -6.43
CA TYR A 218 8.10 -5.70 -5.31
C TYR A 218 8.95 -6.32 -4.19
N GLU A 219 10.26 -6.30 -4.33
CA GLU A 219 11.17 -7.00 -3.43
C GLU A 219 12.38 -6.12 -3.15
N MET A 220 13.02 -6.34 -2.01
CA MET A 220 14.30 -5.74 -1.68
C MET A 220 15.28 -6.83 -1.23
N VAL A 221 16.57 -6.61 -1.49
CA VAL A 221 17.65 -7.45 -0.98
C VAL A 221 18.40 -6.69 0.10
N ALA A 222 18.75 -7.37 1.18
CA ALA A 222 19.37 -6.78 2.36
C ALA A 222 20.47 -7.67 2.93
N GLU A 223 21.34 -7.07 3.74
CA GLU A 223 22.34 -7.77 4.56
C GLU A 223 22.12 -7.48 6.04
N LEU A 224 22.61 -8.37 6.91
CA LEU A 224 22.60 -8.15 8.37
C LEU A 224 23.60 -7.05 8.75
N VAL A 225 23.20 -6.17 9.68
CA VAL A 225 24.04 -5.11 10.24
C VAL A 225 24.60 -5.51 11.60
#